data_b0c470c03900b764d2c4ff58eb78757e
#
_entry.id   b0c470c03900b764d2c4ff58eb78757e
#
_cell.length_a   1.000
_cell.length_b   1.000
_cell.length_c   1.000
_cell.angle_alpha   90.00
_cell.angle_beta   90.00
_cell.angle_gamma   90.00
#
_symmetry.space_group_name_H-M   'P 1'
#
loop_
_entity.id
_entity.type
_entity.pdbx_description
1 polymer ?
#
loop_
_entity_poly.entity_id
_entity_poly.type
_entity_poly.pdbx_seq_one_letter_code
_entity_poly.pdbx_strand_id
1 'polypeptide(L)'
;MKRRKFLTHTTTLATLTILDPLKFGVVTDPVVHPLRLIIDADTANEVDDLYAIARALLEPRLGIVGLTSAQWHTNPRTPNDSVGESQRINEEILKLMGKSAIPAPQGANFPMVNEQRPQPSEAATFIIEQAMRIPEGEKLSIAILGPATNIVSAILLEPKIIPKLSVNYLGFWYNVATNTWSKREFNTNNDPNAVNVLLNTPNLEFRVMTATTSQHLVFEKTVMDQLLKGKGGIGDYLINRWETYDRFWKETDKEKTKWTMWDVAILEALAYPELAEEKEVMTPHDNLARTIKVFTKIDVAGMKANFYKAFSR
;
A
#
# COMPACT_ATOMS: atom_id res chain seq x y z
N MET A 1 -63.35 3.72 -83.46
CA MET A 1 -62.77 2.57 -82.81
C MET A 1 -61.85 2.96 -81.70
N LYS A 2 -62.25 2.87 -80.44
CA LYS A 2 -61.41 3.29 -79.26
C LYS A 2 -60.91 2.00 -78.59
N ARG A 3 -59.58 1.85 -78.53
CA ARG A 3 -58.91 0.73 -77.80
C ARG A 3 -58.85 1.09 -76.29
N ARG A 4 -59.40 0.22 -75.46
CA ARG A 4 -59.29 0.25 -74.00
C ARG A 4 -57.95 -0.35 -73.61
N LYS A 5 -57.16 0.38 -72.80
CA LYS A 5 -55.97 -0.13 -72.16
C LYS A 5 -56.40 -0.75 -70.83
N PHE A 6 -55.96 -1.99 -70.56
CA PHE A 6 -56.05 -2.65 -69.28
C PHE A 6 -54.90 -2.23 -68.43
N LEU A 7 -55.17 -1.73 -67.23
CA LEU A 7 -54.18 -1.49 -66.16
C LEU A 7 -54.07 -2.75 -65.34
N THR A 8 -52.88 -3.36 -65.32
CA THR A 8 -52.53 -4.44 -64.40
C THR A 8 -51.97 -3.81 -63.14
N HIS A 9 -52.62 -4.05 -62.02
CA HIS A 9 -52.14 -3.68 -60.70
C HIS A 9 -51.17 -4.74 -60.20
N THR A 10 -49.91 -4.40 -60.06
CA THR A 10 -48.89 -5.24 -59.40
C THR A 10 -48.92 -4.92 -57.91
N THR A 11 -49.33 -5.90 -57.13
CA THR A 11 -49.31 -5.82 -55.66
C THR A 11 -47.92 -6.20 -55.17
N THR A 12 -47.16 -5.25 -54.64
CA THR A 12 -45.86 -5.50 -54.03
C THR A 12 -46.09 -5.92 -52.57
N LEU A 13 -45.80 -7.17 -52.29
CA LEU A 13 -45.70 -7.64 -50.89
C LEU A 13 -44.45 -7.04 -50.25
N ALA A 14 -44.65 -6.23 -49.23
CA ALA A 14 -43.57 -5.77 -48.36
C ALA A 14 -43.29 -6.86 -47.31
N THR A 15 -42.14 -7.52 -47.44
CA THR A 15 -41.61 -8.41 -46.43
C THR A 15 -41.14 -7.60 -45.24
N LEU A 16 -41.81 -7.71 -44.11
CA LEU A 16 -41.36 -7.19 -42.80
C LEU A 16 -40.20 -8.06 -42.34
N THR A 17 -38.98 -7.55 -42.42
CA THR A 17 -37.84 -8.13 -41.72
C THR A 17 -37.95 -7.80 -40.21
N ILE A 18 -38.22 -8.83 -39.43
CA ILE A 18 -38.16 -8.77 -37.96
C ILE A 18 -36.68 -8.63 -37.61
N LEU A 19 -36.28 -7.43 -37.17
CA LEU A 19 -34.97 -7.20 -36.54
C LEU A 19 -34.93 -7.97 -35.22
N ASP A 20 -34.01 -8.92 -35.12
CA ASP A 20 -33.69 -9.60 -33.86
C ASP A 20 -33.35 -8.56 -32.79
N PRO A 21 -33.85 -8.67 -31.56
CA PRO A 21 -33.47 -7.77 -30.47
C PRO A 21 -32.00 -7.99 -30.21
N LEU A 22 -31.20 -6.93 -30.43
CA LEU A 22 -29.81 -6.84 -30.03
C LEU A 22 -29.68 -7.33 -28.58
N LYS A 23 -29.03 -8.47 -28.40
CA LYS A 23 -28.59 -8.95 -27.10
C LYS A 23 -27.56 -7.92 -26.61
N PHE A 24 -28.00 -6.94 -25.83
CA PHE A 24 -27.11 -6.18 -24.98
C PHE A 24 -26.53 -7.18 -23.98
N GLY A 25 -25.35 -7.69 -24.29
CA GLY A 25 -24.54 -8.37 -23.30
C GLY A 25 -24.32 -7.39 -22.16
N VAL A 26 -24.86 -7.70 -21.00
CA VAL A 26 -24.47 -7.01 -19.76
C VAL A 26 -22.98 -7.28 -19.61
N VAL A 27 -22.15 -6.29 -19.94
CA VAL A 27 -20.74 -6.28 -19.58
C VAL A 27 -20.74 -6.16 -18.07
N THR A 28 -20.73 -7.29 -17.38
CA THR A 28 -20.44 -7.29 -15.96
C THR A 28 -18.98 -6.89 -15.84
N ASP A 29 -18.72 -5.74 -15.23
CA ASP A 29 -17.37 -5.40 -14.83
C ASP A 29 -16.76 -6.60 -14.10
N PRO A 30 -15.51 -6.97 -14.41
CA PRO A 30 -14.87 -8.08 -13.73
C PRO A 30 -14.94 -7.83 -12.23
N VAL A 31 -15.43 -8.82 -11.49
CA VAL A 31 -15.46 -8.76 -10.02
C VAL A 31 -14.00 -8.69 -9.58
N VAL A 32 -13.53 -7.47 -9.31
CA VAL A 32 -12.20 -7.27 -8.77
C VAL A 32 -12.25 -7.70 -7.31
N HIS A 33 -11.69 -8.86 -7.01
CA HIS A 33 -11.51 -9.28 -5.63
C HIS A 33 -10.53 -8.35 -4.95
N PRO A 34 -10.87 -7.79 -3.78
CA PRO A 34 -9.95 -6.92 -3.05
C PRO A 34 -8.63 -7.63 -2.75
N LEU A 35 -7.52 -6.91 -2.91
CA LEU A 35 -6.19 -7.41 -2.55
C LEU A 35 -6.15 -7.68 -1.04
N ARG A 36 -5.97 -8.94 -0.64
CA ARG A 36 -5.82 -9.30 0.78
C ARG A 36 -4.52 -8.72 1.32
N LEU A 37 -4.62 -7.75 2.21
CA LEU A 37 -3.49 -6.93 2.64
C LEU A 37 -3.37 -6.88 4.16
N ILE A 38 -2.15 -7.13 4.67
CA ILE A 38 -1.71 -6.69 5.98
C ILE A 38 -0.86 -5.43 5.80
N ILE A 39 -1.09 -4.43 6.63
CA ILE A 39 -0.24 -3.23 6.73
C ILE A 39 0.58 -3.37 8.00
N ASP A 40 1.90 -3.26 7.90
CA ASP A 40 2.86 -3.27 9.01
C ASP A 40 3.52 -1.89 9.09
N ALA A 41 3.23 -1.11 10.16
CA ALA A 41 3.49 0.33 10.20
C ALA A 41 4.11 0.79 11.51
N ASP A 42 5.12 1.66 11.44
CA ASP A 42 5.73 2.33 12.60
C ASP A 42 5.06 3.71 12.86
N THR A 43 3.76 3.70 12.91
CA THR A 43 2.79 4.82 12.88
C THR A 43 3.11 5.96 13.84
N ALA A 44 3.82 5.71 14.93
CA ALA A 44 4.21 6.75 15.88
C ALA A 44 5.45 7.53 15.44
N ASN A 45 6.23 7.02 14.49
CA ASN A 45 7.48 7.63 14.06
C ASN A 45 7.30 8.93 13.26
N GLU A 46 6.31 8.96 12.34
CA GLU A 46 6.09 10.14 11.50
C GLU A 46 4.58 10.47 11.34
N VAL A 47 4.19 11.09 10.26
CA VAL A 47 2.82 11.58 10.00
C VAL A 47 2.15 10.79 8.89
N ASP A 48 2.90 10.40 7.88
CA ASP A 48 2.41 9.84 6.62
C ASP A 48 1.81 8.44 6.75
N ASP A 49 2.28 7.61 7.69
CA ASP A 49 1.63 6.34 8.05
C ASP A 49 0.14 6.52 8.35
N LEU A 50 -0.21 7.54 9.16
CA LEU A 50 -1.60 7.76 9.56
C LEU A 50 -2.48 8.07 8.33
N TYR A 51 -1.95 8.91 7.42
CA TYR A 51 -2.62 9.27 6.17
C TYR A 51 -2.74 8.07 5.24
N ALA A 52 -1.70 7.24 5.17
CA ALA A 52 -1.65 6.04 4.37
C ALA A 52 -2.67 4.99 4.86
N ILE A 53 -2.70 4.71 6.15
CA ILE A 53 -3.63 3.75 6.77
C ILE A 53 -5.07 4.23 6.61
N ALA A 54 -5.37 5.49 6.94
CA ALA A 54 -6.72 6.04 6.78
C ALA A 54 -7.20 5.97 5.32
N ARG A 55 -6.32 6.28 4.36
CA ARG A 55 -6.59 6.15 2.93
C ARG A 55 -6.84 4.70 2.51
N ALA A 56 -6.03 3.75 2.98
CA ALA A 56 -6.20 2.32 2.68
C ALA A 56 -7.54 1.77 3.21
N LEU A 57 -7.97 2.19 4.40
CA LEU A 57 -9.24 1.78 5.00
C LEU A 57 -10.47 2.30 4.24
N LEU A 58 -10.31 3.34 3.42
CA LEU A 58 -11.34 3.88 2.51
C LEU A 58 -11.31 3.25 1.12
N GLU A 59 -10.28 2.46 0.78
CA GLU A 59 -10.07 1.91 -0.56
C GLU A 59 -10.71 0.52 -0.72
N PRO A 60 -11.77 0.37 -1.51
CA PRO A 60 -12.43 -0.93 -1.66
C PRO A 60 -11.61 -1.98 -2.42
N ARG A 61 -10.55 -1.57 -3.15
CA ARG A 61 -9.62 -2.48 -3.82
C ARG A 61 -8.64 -3.14 -2.85
N LEU A 62 -8.51 -2.60 -1.61
CA LEU A 62 -7.66 -3.12 -0.56
C LEU A 62 -8.50 -3.81 0.52
N GLY A 63 -8.43 -5.13 0.59
CA GLY A 63 -9.06 -5.94 1.64
C GLY A 63 -8.15 -6.04 2.85
N ILE A 64 -8.17 -5.04 3.74
CA ILE A 64 -7.30 -5.01 4.92
C ILE A 64 -7.71 -6.12 5.88
N VAL A 65 -6.83 -7.12 6.07
CA VAL A 65 -7.06 -8.27 6.95
C VAL A 65 -6.34 -8.13 8.29
N GLY A 66 -5.45 -7.17 8.43
CA GLY A 66 -4.75 -6.83 9.67
C GLY A 66 -3.93 -5.55 9.54
N LEU A 67 -3.72 -4.90 10.69
CA LEU A 67 -2.87 -3.72 10.85
C LEU A 67 -1.90 -3.99 12.00
N THR A 68 -0.64 -4.28 11.69
CA THR A 68 0.38 -4.60 12.69
C THR A 68 1.24 -3.38 13.04
N SER A 69 1.70 -3.28 14.27
CA SER A 69 2.60 -2.20 14.69
C SER A 69 4.06 -2.61 14.54
N ALA A 70 4.90 -1.68 14.04
CA ALA A 70 6.34 -1.84 13.93
C ALA A 70 7.09 -0.91 14.88
N GLN A 71 8.33 -1.29 15.24
CA GLN A 71 9.26 -0.51 16.02
C GLN A 71 9.95 0.59 15.19
N TRP A 72 10.58 1.60 15.83
CA TRP A 72 11.31 2.68 15.14
C TRP A 72 12.52 3.17 15.96
N HIS A 73 13.39 2.26 16.38
CA HIS A 73 14.46 2.49 17.35
C HIS A 73 15.62 3.39 16.91
N THR A 74 15.80 3.66 15.61
CA THR A 74 16.90 4.55 15.17
C THR A 74 16.61 6.04 15.28
N ASN A 75 15.36 6.42 15.57
CA ASN A 75 15.02 7.81 15.84
C ASN A 75 15.56 8.21 17.21
N PRO A 76 16.31 9.33 17.35
CA PRO A 76 16.88 9.77 18.64
C PRO A 76 15.85 10.10 19.72
N ARG A 77 14.58 10.22 19.37
CA ARG A 77 13.45 10.45 20.28
C ARG A 77 12.60 9.21 20.54
N THR A 78 13.09 8.05 20.12
CA THR A 78 12.38 6.80 20.30
C THR A 78 12.18 6.48 21.79
N PRO A 79 10.95 6.25 22.26
CA PRO A 79 10.69 5.76 23.59
C PRO A 79 11.11 4.29 23.73
N ASN A 80 11.21 3.83 24.99
CA ASN A 80 11.52 2.42 25.26
C ASN A 80 10.50 1.44 24.69
N ASP A 81 9.24 1.88 24.53
CA ASP A 81 8.13 1.12 23.97
C ASP A 81 7.63 1.78 22.68
N SER A 82 8.45 1.78 21.66
CA SER A 82 8.12 2.40 20.37
C SER A 82 6.98 1.67 19.66
N VAL A 83 6.94 0.35 19.74
CA VAL A 83 5.87 -0.44 19.14
C VAL A 83 4.54 -0.25 19.85
N GLY A 84 4.53 -0.08 21.18
CA GLY A 84 3.32 0.20 21.94
C GLY A 84 2.73 1.57 21.62
N GLU A 85 3.55 2.56 21.26
CA GLU A 85 3.06 3.85 20.76
C GLU A 85 2.44 3.71 19.36
N SER A 86 3.08 2.99 18.45
CA SER A 86 2.51 2.68 17.12
C SER A 86 1.20 1.90 17.27
N GLN A 87 1.15 0.93 18.18
CA GLN A 87 -0.05 0.14 18.47
C GLN A 87 -1.25 1.01 18.87
N ARG A 88 -1.05 1.92 19.83
CA ARG A 88 -2.13 2.84 20.31
C ARG A 88 -2.67 3.70 19.16
N ILE A 89 -1.81 4.19 18.28
CA ILE A 89 -2.21 5.00 17.13
C ILE A 89 -2.99 4.14 16.13
N ASN A 90 -2.53 2.93 15.83
CA ASN A 90 -3.22 2.00 14.94
C ASN A 90 -4.64 1.69 15.43
N GLU A 91 -4.80 1.37 16.71
CA GLU A 91 -6.10 1.11 17.34
C GLU A 91 -7.01 2.35 17.31
N GLU A 92 -6.48 3.54 17.56
CA GLU A 92 -7.26 4.77 17.49
C GLU A 92 -7.71 5.09 16.06
N ILE A 93 -6.87 4.90 15.04
CA ILE A 93 -7.27 5.05 13.63
C ILE A 93 -8.39 4.08 13.29
N LEU A 94 -8.25 2.79 13.64
CA LEU A 94 -9.29 1.78 13.40
C LEU A 94 -10.62 2.15 14.07
N LYS A 95 -10.56 2.64 15.29
CA LYS A 95 -11.73 3.11 16.05
C LYS A 95 -12.39 4.33 15.39
N LEU A 96 -11.61 5.36 15.05
CA LEU A 96 -12.11 6.58 14.40
C LEU A 96 -12.72 6.32 13.01
N MET A 97 -12.22 5.29 12.33
CA MET A 97 -12.71 4.85 11.02
C MET A 97 -13.87 3.83 11.10
N GLY A 98 -14.31 3.44 12.32
CA GLY A 98 -15.34 2.41 12.50
C GLY A 98 -14.90 1.02 12.03
N LYS A 99 -13.60 0.71 12.10
CA LYS A 99 -12.97 -0.52 11.60
C LYS A 99 -12.33 -1.36 12.72
N SER A 100 -12.73 -1.19 13.99
CA SER A 100 -12.18 -1.91 15.14
C SER A 100 -12.32 -3.44 15.06
N ALA A 101 -13.07 -3.97 14.11
CA ALA A 101 -13.12 -5.41 13.84
C ALA A 101 -11.87 -5.95 13.08
N ILE A 102 -11.05 -5.06 12.50
CA ILE A 102 -9.79 -5.46 11.86
C ILE A 102 -8.79 -5.78 12.96
N PRO A 103 -8.18 -6.99 12.96
CA PRO A 103 -7.14 -7.34 13.92
C PRO A 103 -5.95 -6.38 13.88
N ALA A 104 -5.47 -5.98 15.07
CA ALA A 104 -4.31 -5.11 15.20
C ALA A 104 -3.30 -5.74 16.20
N PRO A 105 -2.63 -6.85 15.84
CA PRO A 105 -1.66 -7.49 16.73
C PRO A 105 -0.37 -6.67 16.84
N GLN A 106 0.15 -6.60 18.07
CA GLN A 106 1.37 -5.85 18.36
C GLN A 106 2.62 -6.55 17.84
N GLY A 107 3.53 -5.77 17.23
CA GLY A 107 4.80 -6.24 16.72
C GLY A 107 5.91 -6.37 17.77
N ALA A 108 7.09 -6.74 17.29
CA ALA A 108 8.30 -6.79 18.12
C ALA A 108 8.81 -5.36 18.41
N ASN A 109 9.21 -5.10 19.65
CA ASN A 109 9.68 -3.77 20.04
C ASN A 109 11.16 -3.50 19.71
N PHE A 110 11.92 -4.50 19.32
CA PHE A 110 13.35 -4.35 19.01
C PHE A 110 13.69 -4.94 17.65
N PRO A 111 14.70 -4.37 16.95
CA PRO A 111 15.19 -4.95 15.71
C PRO A 111 15.84 -6.32 15.96
N MET A 112 16.03 -7.08 14.89
CA MET A 112 16.71 -8.37 14.95
C MET A 112 18.18 -8.19 15.34
N VAL A 113 18.65 -9.04 16.26
CA VAL A 113 20.06 -9.02 16.71
C VAL A 113 21.03 -9.51 15.62
N ASN A 114 20.56 -10.43 14.77
CA ASN A 114 21.26 -10.94 13.59
C ASN A 114 20.23 -11.57 12.62
N GLU A 115 20.67 -11.93 11.42
CA GLU A 115 19.81 -12.46 10.34
C GLU A 115 19.18 -13.84 10.63
N GLN A 116 19.64 -14.58 11.66
CA GLN A 116 19.15 -15.90 11.98
C GLN A 116 18.22 -15.94 13.21
N ARG A 117 18.14 -14.82 13.94
CA ARG A 117 17.41 -14.78 15.21
C ARG A 117 16.15 -13.91 15.09
N PRO A 118 14.98 -14.53 14.88
CA PRO A 118 13.72 -13.80 14.79
C PRO A 118 13.39 -13.09 16.12
N GLN A 119 12.58 -12.06 16.06
CA GLN A 119 11.93 -11.39 17.18
C GLN A 119 10.47 -11.84 17.24
N PRO A 120 10.12 -12.86 18.07
CA PRO A 120 8.75 -13.33 18.18
C PRO A 120 7.82 -12.21 18.66
N SER A 121 6.64 -12.14 18.03
CA SER A 121 5.60 -11.17 18.39
C SER A 121 4.21 -11.70 18.02
N GLU A 122 3.17 -11.05 18.52
CA GLU A 122 1.80 -11.35 18.11
C GLU A 122 1.63 -11.07 16.59
N ALA A 123 2.24 -10.01 16.08
CA ALA A 123 2.21 -9.69 14.67
C ALA A 123 2.86 -10.78 13.81
N ALA A 124 4.03 -11.29 14.17
CA ALA A 124 4.69 -12.38 13.46
C ALA A 124 3.84 -13.65 13.44
N THR A 125 3.24 -14.00 14.57
CA THR A 125 2.31 -15.15 14.70
C THR A 125 1.07 -14.95 13.81
N PHE A 126 0.48 -13.76 13.84
CA PHE A 126 -0.68 -13.43 13.03
C PHE A 126 -0.38 -13.51 11.52
N ILE A 127 0.76 -12.99 11.07
CA ILE A 127 1.21 -13.06 9.67
C ILE A 127 1.31 -14.53 9.24
N ILE A 128 1.92 -15.41 10.05
CA ILE A 128 2.01 -16.85 9.78
C ILE A 128 0.62 -17.45 9.63
N GLU A 129 -0.28 -17.20 10.59
CA GLU A 129 -1.63 -17.74 10.53
C GLU A 129 -2.42 -17.28 9.29
N GLN A 130 -2.33 -15.99 8.94
CA GLN A 130 -3.01 -15.48 7.77
C GLN A 130 -2.44 -16.08 6.48
N ALA A 131 -1.11 -16.17 6.35
CA ALA A 131 -0.46 -16.77 5.20
C ALA A 131 -0.80 -18.26 5.04
N MET A 132 -0.86 -19.01 6.15
CA MET A 132 -1.22 -20.44 6.10
C MET A 132 -2.67 -20.69 5.67
N ARG A 133 -3.56 -19.71 5.87
CA ARG A 133 -4.98 -19.76 5.44
C ARG A 133 -5.18 -19.38 3.97
N ILE A 134 -4.16 -18.84 3.30
CA ILE A 134 -4.27 -18.47 1.88
C ILE A 134 -4.42 -19.73 1.03
N PRO A 135 -5.44 -19.79 0.14
CA PRO A 135 -5.60 -20.88 -0.80
C PRO A 135 -4.36 -21.09 -1.69
N GLU A 136 -4.23 -22.29 -2.23
CA GLU A 136 -3.17 -22.57 -3.19
C GLU A 136 -3.32 -21.70 -4.45
N GLY A 137 -2.22 -21.11 -4.92
CA GLY A 137 -2.20 -20.20 -6.06
C GLY A 137 -2.53 -18.74 -5.74
N GLU A 138 -3.02 -18.44 -4.54
CA GLU A 138 -3.21 -17.06 -4.07
C GLU A 138 -2.05 -16.60 -3.19
N LYS A 139 -1.96 -15.29 -2.96
CA LYS A 139 -0.96 -14.68 -2.06
C LYS A 139 -1.58 -13.70 -1.09
N LEU A 140 -1.00 -13.68 0.11
CA LEU A 140 -1.20 -12.61 1.09
C LEU A 140 -0.24 -11.48 0.77
N SER A 141 -0.77 -10.31 0.49
CA SER A 141 0.02 -9.10 0.34
C SER A 141 0.37 -8.52 1.71
N ILE A 142 1.62 -8.10 1.86
CA ILE A 142 2.09 -7.36 3.04
C ILE A 142 2.62 -6.02 2.55
N ALA A 143 2.10 -4.93 3.07
CA ALA A 143 2.69 -3.59 2.90
C ALA A 143 3.47 -3.25 4.17
N ILE A 144 4.78 -3.14 4.04
CA ILE A 144 5.68 -2.77 5.14
C ILE A 144 5.99 -1.28 4.99
N LEU A 145 5.46 -0.48 5.90
CA LEU A 145 5.64 0.98 5.95
C LEU A 145 6.76 1.37 6.93
N GLY A 146 7.11 0.47 7.84
CA GLY A 146 8.20 0.60 8.80
C GLY A 146 9.33 -0.42 8.61
N PRO A 147 10.12 -0.72 9.65
CA PRO A 147 11.13 -1.77 9.63
C PRO A 147 10.54 -3.16 9.43
N ALA A 148 11.23 -4.02 8.68
CA ALA A 148 10.74 -5.34 8.27
C ALA A 148 10.81 -6.43 9.35
N THR A 149 11.00 -6.06 10.62
CA THR A 149 11.23 -6.98 11.75
C THR A 149 10.15 -8.05 11.87
N ASN A 150 8.86 -7.67 11.80
CA ASN A 150 7.73 -8.57 12.00
C ASN A 150 7.60 -9.61 10.89
N ILE A 151 7.64 -9.18 9.64
CA ILE A 151 7.49 -10.08 8.49
C ILE A 151 8.68 -11.03 8.37
N VAL A 152 9.90 -10.54 8.63
CA VAL A 152 11.08 -11.39 8.58
C VAL A 152 11.09 -12.39 9.71
N SER A 153 10.66 -11.99 10.90
CA SER A 153 10.49 -12.92 12.03
C SER A 153 9.48 -14.01 11.68
N ALA A 154 8.37 -13.68 11.04
CA ALA A 154 7.39 -14.66 10.56
C ALA A 154 7.99 -15.64 9.53
N ILE A 155 8.77 -15.15 8.56
CA ILE A 155 9.46 -15.97 7.56
C ILE A 155 10.48 -16.93 8.19
N LEU A 156 11.24 -16.46 9.18
CA LEU A 156 12.23 -17.30 9.88
C LEU A 156 11.60 -18.35 10.77
N LEU A 157 10.46 -18.00 11.43
CA LEU A 157 9.72 -18.94 12.28
C LEU A 157 8.96 -20.00 11.48
N GLU A 158 8.42 -19.65 10.31
CA GLU A 158 7.68 -20.58 9.44
C GLU A 158 8.00 -20.35 7.96
N PRO A 159 9.11 -20.90 7.43
CA PRO A 159 9.52 -20.67 6.04
C PRO A 159 8.53 -21.14 4.97
N LYS A 160 7.57 -22.00 5.32
CA LYS A 160 6.54 -22.49 4.38
C LYS A 160 5.60 -21.38 3.92
N ILE A 161 5.58 -20.23 4.60
CA ILE A 161 4.77 -19.07 4.17
C ILE A 161 5.39 -18.33 2.98
N ILE A 162 6.70 -18.47 2.71
CA ILE A 162 7.41 -17.71 1.65
C ILE A 162 6.65 -17.72 0.31
N PRO A 163 6.26 -18.87 -0.27
CA PRO A 163 5.57 -18.89 -1.56
C PRO A 163 4.16 -18.30 -1.52
N LYS A 164 3.60 -18.12 -0.33
CA LYS A 164 2.25 -17.56 -0.10
C LYS A 164 2.25 -16.05 0.11
N LEU A 165 3.42 -15.41 0.12
CA LEU A 165 3.56 -13.98 0.39
C LEU A 165 3.86 -13.19 -0.88
N SER A 166 3.34 -11.95 -0.92
CA SER A 166 3.76 -10.88 -1.80
C SER A 166 4.16 -9.71 -0.90
N VAL A 167 5.46 -9.52 -0.71
CA VAL A 167 5.99 -8.50 0.21
C VAL A 167 6.27 -7.22 -0.54
N ASN A 168 5.68 -6.11 -0.07
CA ASN A 168 5.80 -4.79 -0.65
C ASN A 168 6.40 -3.87 0.43
N TYR A 169 7.61 -3.40 0.21
CA TYR A 169 8.42 -2.71 1.21
C TYR A 169 8.70 -1.27 0.83
N LEU A 170 8.42 -0.33 1.72
CA LEU A 170 8.90 1.03 1.61
C LEU A 170 10.26 1.14 2.28
N GLY A 171 11.30 1.41 1.48
CA GLY A 171 12.65 1.49 2.00
C GLY A 171 13.68 1.75 0.91
N PHE A 172 14.92 1.84 1.30
CA PHE A 172 16.08 2.13 0.46
C PHE A 172 16.04 3.48 -0.26
N TRP A 173 17.23 4.00 -0.51
CA TRP A 173 17.47 4.92 -1.62
C TRP A 173 18.01 4.12 -2.81
N TYR A 174 17.53 4.41 -4.01
CA TYR A 174 17.93 3.70 -5.20
C TYR A 174 18.09 4.65 -6.38
N ASN A 175 19.26 4.62 -7.00
CA ASN A 175 19.53 5.36 -8.22
C ASN A 175 19.28 4.46 -9.45
N VAL A 176 18.21 4.74 -10.19
CA VAL A 176 17.80 3.98 -11.36
C VAL A 176 18.84 4.05 -12.49
N ALA A 177 19.51 5.19 -12.66
CA ALA A 177 20.46 5.40 -13.76
C ALA A 177 21.77 4.62 -13.57
N THR A 178 22.21 4.46 -12.32
CA THR A 178 23.47 3.78 -11.97
C THR A 178 23.29 2.42 -11.35
N ASN A 179 22.04 1.97 -11.13
CA ASN A 179 21.69 0.75 -10.40
C ASN A 179 22.37 0.66 -9.03
N THR A 180 22.38 1.79 -8.30
CA THR A 180 23.07 1.88 -7.01
C THR A 180 22.08 1.95 -5.87
N TRP A 181 22.24 1.05 -4.89
CA TRP A 181 21.44 0.94 -3.69
C TRP A 181 22.09 1.62 -2.50
N SER A 182 21.27 2.22 -1.61
CA SER A 182 21.71 2.64 -0.28
C SER A 182 20.72 2.16 0.78
N LYS A 183 21.25 1.45 1.76
CA LYS A 183 20.53 0.93 2.95
C LYS A 183 20.41 1.99 4.07
N ARG A 184 20.78 3.27 3.81
CA ARG A 184 20.74 4.37 4.80
C ARG A 184 19.37 5.06 4.89
N GLU A 185 18.35 4.52 4.22
CA GLU A 185 16.98 4.96 4.37
C GLU A 185 16.47 4.56 5.76
N PHE A 186 15.49 5.29 6.31
CA PHE A 186 15.07 5.17 7.71
C PHE A 186 14.59 3.77 8.07
N ASN A 187 13.60 3.22 7.36
CA ASN A 187 13.04 1.89 7.62
C ASN A 187 14.10 0.80 7.49
N THR A 188 14.92 0.89 6.43
CA THR A 188 16.01 -0.03 6.14
C THR A 188 17.08 0.00 7.23
N ASN A 189 17.40 1.19 7.77
CA ASN A 189 18.40 1.38 8.81
C ASN A 189 17.90 0.99 10.22
N ASN A 190 16.56 0.94 10.42
CA ASN A 190 15.97 0.51 11.67
C ASN A 190 16.09 -1.00 11.93
N ASP A 191 16.15 -1.82 10.87
CA ASP A 191 16.47 -3.25 11.00
C ASP A 191 17.22 -3.76 9.76
N PRO A 192 18.53 -3.49 9.65
CA PRO A 192 19.33 -3.93 8.52
C PRO A 192 19.45 -5.46 8.42
N ASN A 193 19.34 -6.19 9.56
CA ASN A 193 19.33 -7.65 9.56
C ASN A 193 18.07 -8.18 8.88
N ALA A 194 16.90 -7.64 9.22
CA ALA A 194 15.65 -8.02 8.58
C ALA A 194 15.67 -7.75 7.08
N VAL A 195 16.15 -6.58 6.67
CA VAL A 195 16.26 -6.23 5.24
C VAL A 195 17.19 -7.18 4.48
N ASN A 196 18.33 -7.57 5.06
CA ASN A 196 19.22 -8.55 4.45
C ASN A 196 18.52 -9.91 4.27
N VAL A 197 17.73 -10.36 5.24
CA VAL A 197 16.95 -11.60 5.10
C VAL A 197 15.96 -11.50 3.96
N LEU A 198 15.20 -10.39 3.81
CA LEU A 198 14.30 -10.20 2.67
C LEU A 198 15.03 -10.31 1.34
N LEU A 199 16.16 -9.62 1.21
CA LEU A 199 16.97 -9.62 -0.01
C LEU A 199 17.57 -11.00 -0.31
N ASN A 200 17.93 -11.76 0.73
CA ASN A 200 18.56 -13.08 0.64
C ASN A 200 17.56 -14.26 0.59
N THR A 201 16.24 -14.00 0.75
CA THR A 201 15.22 -15.06 0.72
C THR A 201 14.89 -15.43 -0.73
N PRO A 202 15.25 -16.64 -1.22
CA PRO A 202 14.92 -17.08 -2.57
C PRO A 202 13.41 -17.30 -2.69
N ASN A 203 12.87 -17.12 -3.90
CA ASN A 203 11.46 -17.34 -4.26
C ASN A 203 10.44 -16.45 -3.51
N LEU A 204 10.89 -15.50 -2.71
CA LEU A 204 10.02 -14.49 -2.14
C LEU A 204 9.64 -13.47 -3.22
N GLU A 205 8.34 -13.28 -3.47
CA GLU A 205 7.87 -12.15 -4.25
C GLU A 205 8.10 -10.87 -3.47
N PHE A 206 9.05 -10.07 -3.94
CA PHE A 206 9.50 -8.87 -3.25
C PHE A 206 9.48 -7.66 -4.16
N ARG A 207 8.71 -6.65 -3.75
CA ARG A 207 8.60 -5.35 -4.41
C ARG A 207 9.07 -4.26 -3.47
N VAL A 208 9.74 -3.26 -4.01
CA VAL A 208 10.26 -2.14 -3.23
C VAL A 208 9.75 -0.81 -3.80
N MET A 209 9.02 -0.05 -2.98
CA MET A 209 8.83 1.37 -3.19
C MET A 209 10.02 2.07 -2.54
N THR A 210 10.90 2.67 -3.36
CA THR A 210 12.08 3.33 -2.81
C THR A 210 11.76 4.74 -2.34
N ALA A 211 12.49 5.21 -1.33
CA ALA A 211 12.41 6.61 -0.90
C ALA A 211 12.72 7.57 -2.06
N THR A 212 13.61 7.18 -2.98
CA THR A 212 13.89 7.95 -4.21
C THR A 212 12.63 8.19 -5.05
N THR A 213 11.73 7.21 -5.12
CA THR A 213 10.49 7.29 -5.90
C THR A 213 9.37 7.97 -5.11
N SER A 214 9.13 7.53 -3.88
CA SER A 214 8.03 8.03 -3.05
C SER A 214 8.21 9.47 -2.58
N GLN A 215 9.45 10.00 -2.47
CA GLN A 215 9.72 11.40 -2.08
C GLN A 215 8.99 12.45 -2.94
N HIS A 216 8.57 12.09 -4.13
CA HIS A 216 7.86 12.99 -5.04
C HIS A 216 6.39 13.19 -4.67
N LEU A 217 5.81 12.32 -3.83
CA LEU A 217 4.43 12.46 -3.36
C LEU A 217 4.38 13.42 -2.15
N VAL A 218 4.31 14.70 -2.43
CA VAL A 218 4.29 15.76 -1.40
C VAL A 218 2.89 16.37 -1.32
N PHE A 219 2.30 16.38 -0.12
CA PHE A 219 1.02 17.04 0.16
C PHE A 219 1.25 18.43 0.77
N GLU A 220 0.29 19.32 0.57
CA GLU A 220 0.31 20.68 1.09
C GLU A 220 -0.68 20.81 2.25
N LYS A 221 -0.24 21.40 3.37
CA LYS A 221 -1.04 21.51 4.60
C LYS A 221 -2.38 22.15 4.34
N THR A 222 -2.40 23.28 3.63
CA THR A 222 -3.64 24.03 3.34
C THR A 222 -4.66 23.20 2.58
N VAL A 223 -4.21 22.33 1.66
CA VAL A 223 -5.09 21.43 0.90
C VAL A 223 -5.62 20.32 1.82
N MET A 224 -4.75 19.74 2.66
CA MET A 224 -5.14 18.70 3.61
C MET A 224 -6.11 19.23 4.67
N ASP A 225 -5.84 20.40 5.25
CA ASP A 225 -6.74 21.03 6.22
C ASP A 225 -8.14 21.25 5.61
N GLN A 226 -8.24 21.75 4.38
CA GLN A 226 -9.51 21.94 3.69
C GLN A 226 -10.24 20.62 3.40
N LEU A 227 -9.49 19.59 2.99
CA LEU A 227 -10.03 18.28 2.64
C LEU A 227 -10.56 17.54 3.88
N LEU A 228 -9.84 17.60 4.99
CA LEU A 228 -10.11 16.82 6.20
C LEU A 228 -11.04 17.52 7.17
N LYS A 229 -11.17 18.84 7.09
CA LYS A 229 -12.06 19.62 7.96
C LYS A 229 -13.50 19.13 7.85
N GLY A 230 -14.08 18.78 9.01
CA GLY A 230 -15.45 18.28 9.09
C GLY A 230 -15.66 16.84 8.64
N LYS A 231 -14.57 16.07 8.46
CA LYS A 231 -14.61 14.63 8.15
C LYS A 231 -14.65 13.73 9.41
N GLY A 232 -15.18 14.28 10.51
CA GLY A 232 -15.30 13.59 11.78
C GLY A 232 -13.96 13.40 12.49
N GLY A 233 -13.93 12.52 13.49
CA GLY A 233 -12.78 12.34 14.37
C GLY A 233 -11.49 11.96 13.65
N ILE A 234 -11.55 11.22 12.54
CA ILE A 234 -10.34 10.88 11.77
C ILE A 234 -9.74 12.11 11.08
N GLY A 235 -10.57 13.01 10.52
CA GLY A 235 -10.08 14.25 9.92
C GLY A 235 -9.37 15.13 10.93
N ASP A 236 -9.99 15.35 12.08
CA ASP A 236 -9.41 16.14 13.17
C ASP A 236 -8.13 15.49 13.72
N TYR A 237 -8.09 14.16 13.80
CA TYR A 237 -6.91 13.41 14.27
C TYR A 237 -5.71 13.55 13.31
N LEU A 238 -5.95 13.45 12.01
CA LEU A 238 -4.90 13.62 10.99
C LEU A 238 -4.36 15.06 10.95
N ILE A 239 -5.25 16.06 11.02
CA ILE A 239 -4.86 17.49 11.10
C ILE A 239 -4.02 17.72 12.35
N ASN A 240 -4.50 17.26 13.51
CA ASN A 240 -3.79 17.42 14.79
C ASN A 240 -2.41 16.76 14.76
N ARG A 241 -2.29 15.55 14.18
CA ARG A 241 -1.00 14.87 14.05
C ARG A 241 -0.01 15.69 13.22
N TRP A 242 -0.45 16.25 12.07
CA TRP A 242 0.37 17.13 11.25
C TRP A 242 0.85 18.37 11.99
N GLU A 243 -0.03 18.99 12.76
CA GLU A 243 0.27 20.22 13.50
C GLU A 243 1.21 19.99 14.67
N THR A 244 0.97 18.96 15.46
CA THR A 244 1.65 18.72 16.73
C THR A 244 2.93 17.92 16.61
N TYR A 245 3.09 17.13 15.54
CA TYR A 245 4.27 16.30 15.37
C TYR A 245 5.55 17.14 15.25
N ASP A 246 6.58 16.83 16.07
CA ASP A 246 7.83 17.55 16.10
C ASP A 246 8.78 17.03 15.01
N ARG A 247 8.79 17.72 13.85
CA ARG A 247 9.64 17.42 12.71
C ARG A 247 11.01 18.08 12.86
N PHE A 248 11.78 17.67 13.85
CA PHE A 248 13.06 18.26 14.24
C PHE A 248 14.14 18.22 13.16
N TRP A 249 14.06 17.31 12.20
CA TRP A 249 15.07 17.14 11.14
C TRP A 249 14.89 18.08 9.93
N LYS A 250 13.82 18.86 9.87
CA LYS A 250 13.52 19.72 8.73
C LYS A 250 13.39 21.20 9.14
N GLU A 251 14.53 21.82 9.33
CA GLU A 251 14.58 23.24 9.75
C GLU A 251 14.07 24.24 8.70
N THR A 252 14.08 23.84 7.40
CA THR A 252 13.74 24.73 6.28
C THR A 252 12.23 24.97 6.09
N ASP A 253 11.37 24.19 6.77
CA ASP A 253 9.91 24.33 6.72
C ASP A 253 9.31 24.18 8.12
N LYS A 254 9.60 25.15 8.99
CA LYS A 254 9.16 25.15 10.39
C LYS A 254 7.65 25.18 10.55
N GLU A 255 6.95 25.84 9.62
CA GLU A 255 5.49 25.92 9.58
C GLU A 255 4.84 24.61 9.06
N LYS A 256 5.64 23.63 8.70
CA LYS A 256 5.18 22.33 8.18
C LYS A 256 4.17 22.49 7.03
N THR A 257 4.46 23.41 6.11
CA THR A 257 3.57 23.74 4.99
C THR A 257 3.39 22.58 4.01
N LYS A 258 4.34 21.63 3.99
CA LYS A 258 4.36 20.47 3.12
C LYS A 258 4.82 19.23 3.89
N TRP A 259 4.27 18.07 3.50
CA TRP A 259 4.72 16.77 3.99
C TRP A 259 4.89 15.78 2.85
N THR A 260 5.99 15.03 2.87
CA THR A 260 6.19 13.92 1.95
C THR A 260 5.40 12.72 2.47
N MET A 261 4.51 12.18 1.64
CA MET A 261 3.63 11.06 1.98
C MET A 261 4.22 9.76 1.43
N TRP A 262 5.35 9.34 2.02
CA TRP A 262 6.10 8.17 1.58
C TRP A 262 5.22 6.93 1.52
N ASP A 263 4.47 6.65 2.58
CA ASP A 263 3.64 5.46 2.76
C ASP A 263 2.37 5.48 1.92
N VAL A 264 1.82 6.66 1.64
CA VAL A 264 0.68 6.78 0.73
C VAL A 264 1.05 6.28 -0.66
N ALA A 265 2.29 6.54 -1.11
CA ALA A 265 2.73 6.17 -2.46
C ALA A 265 2.69 4.64 -2.70
N ILE A 266 3.15 3.83 -1.74
CA ILE A 266 3.13 2.38 -1.91
C ILE A 266 1.71 1.83 -1.87
N LEU A 267 0.83 2.34 -0.99
CA LEU A 267 -0.55 1.87 -0.90
C LEU A 267 -1.39 2.29 -2.12
N GLU A 268 -1.16 3.48 -2.67
CA GLU A 268 -1.77 3.90 -3.94
C GLU A 268 -1.27 3.04 -5.12
N ALA A 269 0.02 2.70 -5.17
CA ALA A 269 0.56 1.82 -6.21
C ALA A 269 -0.01 0.39 -6.13
N LEU A 270 -0.31 -0.11 -4.93
CA LEU A 270 -0.94 -1.42 -4.74
C LEU A 270 -2.42 -1.40 -5.13
N ALA A 271 -3.13 -0.32 -4.82
CA ALA A 271 -4.55 -0.16 -5.18
C ALA A 271 -4.75 0.15 -6.67
N TYR A 272 -3.82 0.89 -7.26
CA TYR A 272 -3.87 1.41 -8.63
C TYR A 272 -2.52 1.20 -9.32
N PRO A 273 -2.20 -0.04 -9.75
CA PRO A 273 -0.90 -0.36 -10.35
C PRO A 273 -0.56 0.51 -11.57
N GLU A 274 -1.57 1.01 -12.27
CA GLU A 274 -1.41 1.93 -13.40
C GLU A 274 -0.79 3.30 -13.03
N LEU A 275 -0.76 3.66 -11.74
CA LEU A 275 -0.16 4.90 -11.24
C LEU A 275 1.33 4.78 -10.91
N ALA A 276 1.93 3.61 -11.14
CA ALA A 276 3.35 3.38 -10.85
C ALA A 276 4.01 2.53 -11.94
N GLU A 277 5.26 2.82 -12.25
CA GLU A 277 6.08 2.01 -13.15
C GLU A 277 6.99 1.10 -12.32
N GLU A 278 6.92 -0.22 -12.55
CA GLU A 278 7.82 -1.20 -11.95
C GLU A 278 8.93 -1.61 -12.94
N LYS A 279 10.12 -1.86 -12.41
CA LYS A 279 11.21 -2.51 -13.14
C LYS A 279 11.77 -3.68 -12.33
N GLU A 280 12.17 -4.72 -13.05
CA GLU A 280 12.98 -5.78 -12.48
C GLU A 280 14.43 -5.31 -12.42
N VAL A 281 15.03 -5.42 -11.23
CA VAL A 281 16.42 -5.02 -10.99
C VAL A 281 17.12 -6.06 -10.13
N MET A 282 18.44 -6.12 -10.23
CA MET A 282 19.25 -6.98 -9.36
C MET A 282 19.27 -6.43 -7.94
N THR A 283 19.20 -7.32 -6.97
CA THR A 283 19.47 -7.01 -5.55
C THR A 283 20.84 -6.33 -5.38
N PRO A 284 21.05 -5.61 -4.25
CA PRO A 284 22.39 -5.10 -3.92
C PRO A 284 23.47 -6.19 -4.00
N HIS A 285 24.68 -5.82 -4.41
CA HIS A 285 25.78 -6.75 -4.71
C HIS A 285 26.27 -7.56 -3.51
N ASP A 286 26.01 -7.11 -2.30
CA ASP A 286 26.31 -7.77 -1.03
C ASP A 286 25.23 -8.77 -0.58
N ASN A 287 24.18 -8.96 -1.39
CA ASN A 287 23.08 -9.88 -1.14
C ASN A 287 23.03 -11.00 -2.19
N LEU A 288 22.15 -11.99 -1.94
CA LEU A 288 21.90 -13.06 -2.91
C LEU A 288 21.53 -12.46 -4.27
N ALA A 289 22.30 -12.79 -5.31
CA ALA A 289 22.05 -12.30 -6.67
C ALA A 289 20.72 -12.85 -7.20
N ARG A 290 19.69 -12.02 -7.18
CA ARG A 290 18.35 -12.31 -7.72
C ARG A 290 17.68 -11.05 -8.23
N THR A 291 16.65 -11.20 -9.02
CA THR A 291 15.80 -10.10 -9.48
C THR A 291 14.70 -9.81 -8.46
N ILE A 292 14.45 -8.54 -8.20
CA ILE A 292 13.31 -8.04 -7.43
C ILE A 292 12.63 -6.93 -8.22
N LYS A 293 11.39 -6.61 -7.88
CA LYS A 293 10.65 -5.51 -8.51
C LYS A 293 10.85 -4.21 -7.74
N VAL A 294 11.06 -3.13 -8.46
CA VAL A 294 11.23 -1.79 -7.87
C VAL A 294 10.32 -0.81 -8.57
N PHE A 295 9.56 -0.05 -7.81
CA PHE A 295 8.83 1.09 -8.32
C PHE A 295 9.82 2.22 -8.63
N THR A 296 9.93 2.58 -9.91
CA THR A 296 10.92 3.55 -10.40
C THR A 296 10.31 4.91 -10.73
N LYS A 297 8.97 4.98 -10.83
CA LYS A 297 8.22 6.20 -11.09
C LYS A 297 6.80 6.07 -10.56
N ILE A 298 6.22 7.19 -10.15
CA ILE A 298 4.82 7.31 -9.74
C ILE A 298 4.13 8.45 -10.49
N ASP A 299 2.83 8.30 -10.74
CA ASP A 299 1.96 9.40 -11.17
C ASP A 299 1.47 10.16 -9.93
N VAL A 300 2.22 11.19 -9.55
CA VAL A 300 1.92 12.04 -8.40
C VAL A 300 0.53 12.68 -8.49
N ALA A 301 0.13 13.14 -9.69
CA ALA A 301 -1.16 13.79 -9.88
C ALA A 301 -2.33 12.80 -9.72
N GLY A 302 -2.20 11.62 -10.31
CA GLY A 302 -3.18 10.54 -10.18
C GLY A 302 -3.33 10.06 -8.73
N MET A 303 -2.20 9.83 -8.02
CA MET A 303 -2.23 9.42 -6.60
C MET A 303 -2.88 10.47 -5.71
N LYS A 304 -2.55 11.77 -5.89
CA LYS A 304 -3.21 12.87 -5.17
C LYS A 304 -4.71 12.91 -5.46
N ALA A 305 -5.10 12.80 -6.72
CA ALA A 305 -6.51 12.81 -7.11
C ALA A 305 -7.31 11.67 -6.46
N ASN A 306 -6.74 10.45 -6.41
CA ASN A 306 -7.34 9.31 -5.75
C ASN A 306 -7.47 9.52 -4.24
N PHE A 307 -6.42 10.01 -3.59
CA PHE A 307 -6.44 10.34 -2.17
C PHE A 307 -7.54 11.37 -1.87
N TYR A 308 -7.57 12.49 -2.59
CA TYR A 308 -8.58 13.55 -2.38
C TYR A 308 -9.99 13.04 -2.61
N LYS A 309 -10.21 12.24 -3.66
CA LYS A 309 -11.51 11.63 -3.95
C LYS A 309 -11.99 10.71 -2.82
N ALA A 310 -11.10 9.96 -2.18
CA ALA A 310 -11.46 9.06 -1.08
C ALA A 310 -12.00 9.83 0.13
N PHE A 311 -11.38 10.95 0.48
CA PHE A 311 -11.82 11.80 1.60
C PHE A 311 -12.92 12.82 1.23
N SER A 312 -13.30 12.92 -0.04
CA SER A 312 -14.41 13.81 -0.49
C SER A 312 -15.78 13.15 -0.44
N ARG A 313 -15.84 11.86 -0.12
CA ARG A 313 -17.08 11.04 -0.04
C ARG A 313 -17.81 11.21 1.27
#